data_c18aafba957739120e06aac3366d6051
#
_entry.id   c18aafba957739120e06aac3366d6051
#
_cell.length_a   1.000
_cell.length_b   1.000
_cell.length_c   1.000
_cell.angle_alpha   90.00
_cell.angle_beta   90.00
_cell.angle_gamma   90.00
#
_symmetry.space_group_name_H-M   'P 1'
#
loop_
_entity.id
_entity.type
_entity.pdbx_description
1 polymer ?
#
loop_
_entity_poly.entity_id
_entity_poly.type
_entity_poly.pdbx_seq_one_letter_code
_entity_poly.pdbx_strand_id
1 'polypeptide(L)'
;MAEFSPKLKEALSLVQKPGRYTGGEPGCTYKDKANVDVRMAFCFPDTYEIGMSFLGEKILYELLNRHENWWCERAFMPWVDMKEQMERLHIPLYCLESKDPLTDFDIVGFSLEYELCYTNILAMLDLAGIPLRAADRDERWPLIISGGPCVCNAEPMADFFDIMQLGEGEQMLQDICATVEAGKKAGWNKDQLLFELSKIPGVYVPSFYDVTYLPDGRVESIKPNCPGVPERVTKAIVKDMDSFVPPENFVVPMVGAVQDRACVEVLRGCVRGCRFCQAGQLYRPFRERSPKLISESARVLCRNTGYDELSLSSLSTSDHSRLEDILDELNSWAETDHVSLSLPSLRVDNFSQSLVEKTTKVRKSGLTFAAEAGTQRLRDVINKNVTWDQIERGCRIAFAEGYTSVKLYFMMGLPTETLEDIKGIADTAQQVVDLYYSMEHPKGKGVQVTISVACFVPKPDTPFQFCAQDRRETLREKQKYLLSCVHSRKIKVNYHDSATSVLEGVFAKGDRRMGRVIETAYHNGAFFDTWEEFFSYDRWLEAFAACGLDPDFYNYRALGLDEVTPWSHLDVGVTHAHLVREYQKALQAQTTQPCNRQCSACGANKLLGGPCFDYSKNSL
;
A
#
# COMPACT_ATOMS: atom_id res chain seq x y z
N MET A 1 -32.65 -3.16 -3.65
CA MET A 1 -31.64 -4.21 -3.94
C MET A 1 -31.99 -4.86 -5.26
N ALA A 2 -31.04 -5.01 -6.17
CA ALA A 2 -31.25 -5.74 -7.41
C ALA A 2 -31.58 -7.22 -7.12
N GLU A 3 -32.48 -7.80 -7.91
CA GLU A 3 -32.77 -9.23 -7.78
C GLU A 3 -31.64 -10.10 -8.34
N PHE A 4 -31.29 -11.17 -7.62
CA PHE A 4 -30.32 -12.14 -8.11
C PHE A 4 -30.89 -12.93 -9.29
N SER A 5 -30.14 -13.02 -10.36
CA SER A 5 -30.48 -13.91 -11.48
C SER A 5 -30.54 -15.37 -11.02
N PRO A 6 -31.29 -16.25 -11.71
CA PRO A 6 -31.33 -17.68 -11.37
C PRO A 6 -29.94 -18.33 -11.34
N LYS A 7 -29.06 -17.98 -12.28
CA LYS A 7 -27.68 -18.46 -12.32
C LYS A 7 -26.88 -18.02 -11.10
N LEU A 8 -27.01 -16.74 -10.71
CA LEU A 8 -26.32 -16.22 -9.54
C LEU A 8 -26.82 -16.87 -8.25
N LYS A 9 -28.14 -17.12 -8.12
CA LYS A 9 -28.71 -17.87 -6.98
C LYS A 9 -28.14 -19.28 -6.89
N GLU A 10 -27.98 -19.97 -8.05
CA GLU A 10 -27.34 -21.29 -8.12
C GLU A 10 -25.88 -21.21 -7.65
N ALA A 11 -25.07 -20.29 -8.19
CA ALA A 11 -23.68 -20.10 -7.79
C ALA A 11 -23.54 -19.86 -6.29
N LEU A 12 -24.33 -18.93 -5.73
CA LEU A 12 -24.29 -18.57 -4.31
C LEU A 12 -24.64 -19.75 -3.38
N SER A 13 -25.43 -20.73 -3.85
CA SER A 13 -25.76 -21.94 -3.08
C SER A 13 -24.61 -22.94 -2.97
N LEU A 14 -23.57 -22.82 -3.83
CA LEU A 14 -22.46 -23.75 -3.97
C LEU A 14 -21.13 -23.23 -3.39
N VAL A 15 -21.09 -21.97 -2.94
CA VAL A 15 -19.86 -21.36 -2.42
C VAL A 15 -19.84 -21.29 -0.89
N GLN A 16 -18.63 -21.28 -0.31
CA GLN A 16 -18.46 -21.34 1.15
C GLN A 16 -18.93 -20.07 1.87
N LYS A 17 -18.76 -18.89 1.23
CA LYS A 17 -19.07 -17.58 1.84
C LYS A 17 -19.89 -16.71 0.87
N PRO A 18 -21.16 -17.03 0.64
CA PRO A 18 -22.01 -16.27 -0.31
C PRO A 18 -22.11 -14.77 0.02
N GLY A 19 -21.99 -14.38 1.29
CA GLY A 19 -22.02 -12.98 1.72
C GLY A 19 -20.94 -12.09 1.10
N ARG A 20 -19.86 -12.66 0.54
CA ARG A 20 -18.85 -11.91 -0.24
C ARG A 20 -19.40 -11.31 -1.53
N TYR A 21 -20.51 -11.87 -2.05
CA TYR A 21 -21.00 -11.66 -3.41
C TYR A 21 -22.41 -11.09 -3.46
N THR A 22 -23.06 -10.96 -2.31
CA THR A 22 -24.46 -10.56 -2.26
C THR A 22 -24.68 -9.06 -2.26
N GLY A 23 -23.72 -8.24 -1.81
CA GLY A 23 -23.95 -6.82 -1.57
C GLY A 23 -25.07 -6.62 -0.51
N GLY A 24 -25.57 -5.41 -0.40
CA GLY A 24 -26.64 -5.07 0.54
C GLY A 24 -26.11 -4.71 1.94
N GLU A 25 -24.81 -4.44 2.04
CA GLU A 25 -24.18 -4.05 3.30
C GLU A 25 -24.71 -2.70 3.80
N PRO A 26 -24.78 -2.50 5.13
CA PRO A 26 -25.05 -1.18 5.69
C PRO A 26 -24.06 -0.14 5.18
N GLY A 27 -24.55 1.04 4.82
CA GLY A 27 -23.73 2.13 4.29
C GLY A 27 -23.49 2.09 2.76
N CYS A 28 -24.00 1.07 2.04
CA CYS A 28 -23.97 1.07 0.58
C CYS A 28 -24.83 2.19 -0.01
N THR A 29 -24.33 2.81 -1.07
CA THR A 29 -25.05 3.82 -1.84
C THR A 29 -25.73 3.19 -3.05
N TYR A 30 -27.02 3.43 -3.19
CA TYR A 30 -27.83 3.02 -4.35
C TYR A 30 -28.40 4.25 -5.05
N LYS A 31 -28.26 4.31 -6.37
CA LYS A 31 -28.78 5.40 -7.20
C LYS A 31 -29.65 4.83 -8.32
N ASP A 32 -30.54 5.67 -8.82
CA ASP A 32 -31.30 5.36 -10.04
C ASP A 32 -30.40 5.61 -11.27
N LYS A 33 -30.16 4.58 -12.05
CA LYS A 33 -29.32 4.63 -13.26
C LYS A 33 -29.77 5.69 -14.25
N ALA A 34 -31.06 6.01 -14.31
CA ALA A 34 -31.59 7.03 -15.19
C ALA A 34 -31.12 8.45 -14.84
N ASN A 35 -30.65 8.66 -13.62
CA ASN A 35 -30.21 9.96 -13.10
C ASN A 35 -28.68 10.04 -12.94
N VAL A 36 -27.94 9.05 -13.47
CA VAL A 36 -26.48 8.96 -13.32
C VAL A 36 -25.81 9.21 -14.66
N ASP A 37 -24.93 10.21 -14.71
CA ASP A 37 -24.14 10.55 -15.90
C ASP A 37 -22.88 9.68 -16.04
N VAL A 38 -22.23 9.33 -14.91
CA VAL A 38 -21.02 8.50 -14.89
C VAL A 38 -21.17 7.39 -13.86
N ARG A 39 -20.91 6.16 -14.29
CA ARG A 39 -20.81 4.98 -13.42
C ARG A 39 -19.39 4.48 -13.36
N MET A 40 -18.88 4.29 -12.16
CA MET A 40 -17.56 3.74 -11.91
C MET A 40 -17.64 2.43 -11.11
N ALA A 41 -17.03 1.36 -11.62
CA ALA A 41 -16.74 0.16 -10.86
C ALA A 41 -15.38 0.32 -10.17
N PHE A 42 -15.35 0.37 -8.84
CA PHE A 42 -14.12 0.32 -8.06
C PHE A 42 -13.78 -1.15 -7.78
N CYS A 43 -12.68 -1.62 -8.37
CA CYS A 43 -12.25 -3.00 -8.33
C CYS A 43 -11.04 -3.17 -7.41
N PHE A 44 -11.17 -4.03 -6.41
CA PHE A 44 -10.03 -4.41 -5.57
C PHE A 44 -9.54 -5.81 -5.97
N PRO A 45 -8.24 -5.95 -6.39
CA PRO A 45 -7.74 -7.20 -6.97
C PRO A 45 -7.32 -8.23 -5.91
N ASP A 46 -8.11 -8.40 -4.89
CA ASP A 46 -8.03 -9.47 -3.88
C ASP A 46 -9.45 -9.74 -3.34
N THR A 47 -9.55 -10.63 -2.36
CA THR A 47 -10.82 -11.06 -1.79
C THR A 47 -11.58 -9.92 -1.11
N TYR A 48 -12.89 -10.10 -0.96
CA TYR A 48 -13.78 -9.19 -0.26
C TYR A 48 -13.24 -8.76 1.12
N GLU A 49 -12.73 -9.70 1.93
CA GLU A 49 -12.25 -9.40 3.28
C GLU A 49 -11.03 -8.48 3.30
N ILE A 50 -10.17 -8.59 2.29
CA ILE A 50 -9.01 -7.71 2.13
C ILE A 50 -9.45 -6.34 1.62
N GLY A 51 -10.24 -6.30 0.54
CA GLY A 51 -10.72 -5.05 -0.05
C GLY A 51 -11.56 -4.23 0.91
N MET A 52 -12.52 -4.85 1.60
CA MET A 52 -13.34 -4.17 2.63
C MET A 52 -12.54 -3.68 3.84
N SER A 53 -11.28 -4.07 3.96
CA SER A 53 -10.36 -3.56 4.98
C SER A 53 -9.56 -2.36 4.52
N PHE A 54 -9.61 -2.03 3.22
CA PHE A 54 -8.79 -0.99 2.61
C PHE A 54 -9.42 0.40 2.76
N LEU A 55 -8.72 1.29 3.50
CA LEU A 55 -9.24 2.62 3.82
C LEU A 55 -9.38 3.51 2.57
N GLY A 56 -8.47 3.38 1.60
CA GLY A 56 -8.49 4.17 0.37
C GLY A 56 -9.77 3.96 -0.44
N GLU A 57 -10.22 2.69 -0.57
CA GLU A 57 -11.49 2.38 -1.24
C GLU A 57 -12.68 3.04 -0.53
N LYS A 58 -12.74 2.95 0.80
CA LYS A 58 -13.81 3.54 1.60
C LYS A 58 -13.89 5.06 1.43
N ILE A 59 -12.73 5.74 1.40
CA ILE A 59 -12.65 7.19 1.17
C ILE A 59 -13.15 7.55 -0.23
N LEU A 60 -12.63 6.89 -1.26
CA LEU A 60 -12.94 7.23 -2.64
C LEU A 60 -14.37 6.84 -3.03
N TYR A 61 -14.86 5.70 -2.53
CA TYR A 61 -16.25 5.26 -2.71
C TYR A 61 -17.23 6.30 -2.18
N GLU A 62 -17.05 6.75 -0.93
CA GLU A 62 -17.96 7.75 -0.36
C GLU A 62 -17.83 9.10 -1.07
N LEU A 63 -16.58 9.52 -1.37
CA LEU A 63 -16.31 10.80 -2.04
C LEU A 63 -17.04 10.90 -3.38
N LEU A 64 -16.94 9.88 -4.23
CA LEU A 64 -17.64 9.87 -5.52
C LEU A 64 -19.15 9.79 -5.36
N ASN A 65 -19.62 9.03 -4.38
CA ASN A 65 -21.06 8.87 -4.15
C ASN A 65 -21.74 10.09 -3.52
N ARG A 66 -20.98 11.09 -3.03
CA ARG A 66 -21.53 12.41 -2.63
C ARG A 66 -22.07 13.23 -3.82
N HIS A 67 -21.56 12.98 -5.04
CA HIS A 67 -22.08 13.61 -6.25
C HIS A 67 -23.41 12.96 -6.65
N GLU A 68 -24.43 13.76 -6.97
CA GLU A 68 -25.76 13.25 -7.28
C GLU A 68 -25.77 12.43 -8.58
N ASN A 69 -25.03 12.87 -9.58
CA ASN A 69 -24.99 12.33 -10.94
C ASN A 69 -23.86 11.34 -11.21
N TRP A 70 -23.04 10.98 -10.22
CA TRP A 70 -22.03 9.91 -10.33
C TRP A 70 -22.39 8.77 -9.39
N TRP A 71 -22.09 7.54 -9.81
CA TRP A 71 -22.30 6.36 -8.97
C TRP A 71 -21.07 5.46 -8.99
N CYS A 72 -20.44 5.31 -7.85
CA CYS A 72 -19.33 4.38 -7.61
C CYS A 72 -19.88 3.12 -6.96
N GLU A 73 -19.56 1.97 -7.54
CA GLU A 73 -19.94 0.63 -7.09
C GLU A 73 -18.70 -0.23 -6.90
N ARG A 74 -18.77 -1.31 -6.10
CA ARG A 74 -17.61 -2.12 -5.71
C ARG A 74 -17.61 -3.49 -6.37
N ALA A 75 -16.41 -3.95 -6.75
CA ALA A 75 -16.18 -5.32 -7.19
C ALA A 75 -14.88 -5.86 -6.57
N PHE A 76 -14.87 -7.11 -6.19
CA PHE A 76 -13.72 -7.79 -5.60
C PHE A 76 -13.35 -9.02 -6.42
N MET A 77 -12.07 -9.45 -6.34
CA MET A 77 -11.66 -10.71 -6.95
C MET A 77 -12.42 -11.87 -6.29
N PRO A 78 -13.23 -12.63 -7.03
CA PRO A 78 -13.95 -13.77 -6.47
C PRO A 78 -12.97 -14.88 -6.07
N TRP A 79 -13.23 -15.49 -4.90
CA TRP A 79 -12.49 -16.67 -4.44
C TRP A 79 -12.65 -17.83 -5.41
N VAL A 80 -11.76 -18.80 -5.35
CA VAL A 80 -11.68 -19.90 -6.30
C VAL A 80 -13.00 -20.64 -6.54
N ASP A 81 -13.77 -20.87 -5.48
CA ASP A 81 -15.06 -21.55 -5.58
C ASP A 81 -16.11 -20.75 -6.36
N MET A 82 -16.17 -19.44 -6.13
CA MET A 82 -17.06 -18.55 -6.87
C MET A 82 -16.58 -18.32 -8.31
N LYS A 83 -15.27 -18.16 -8.51
CA LYS A 83 -14.68 -18.03 -9.85
C LYS A 83 -15.06 -19.24 -10.71
N GLU A 84 -14.92 -20.47 -10.19
CA GLU A 84 -15.32 -21.70 -10.87
C GLU A 84 -16.82 -21.71 -11.24
N GLN A 85 -17.70 -21.27 -10.32
CA GLN A 85 -19.13 -21.18 -10.61
C GLN A 85 -19.45 -20.11 -11.65
N MET A 86 -18.78 -18.96 -11.60
CA MET A 86 -18.96 -17.89 -12.59
C MET A 86 -18.57 -18.36 -13.99
N GLU A 87 -17.44 -19.05 -14.14
CA GLU A 87 -17.00 -19.63 -15.41
C GLU A 87 -17.99 -20.70 -15.90
N ARG A 88 -18.38 -21.64 -15.03
CA ARG A 88 -19.32 -22.74 -15.37
C ARG A 88 -20.69 -22.23 -15.83
N LEU A 89 -21.22 -21.20 -15.18
CA LEU A 89 -22.56 -20.68 -15.43
C LEU A 89 -22.56 -19.48 -16.40
N HIS A 90 -21.40 -19.07 -16.88
CA HIS A 90 -21.21 -17.88 -17.70
C HIS A 90 -21.83 -16.63 -17.03
N ILE A 91 -21.43 -16.38 -15.79
CA ILE A 91 -21.77 -15.16 -15.04
C ILE A 91 -20.57 -14.22 -15.16
N PRO A 92 -20.70 -13.06 -15.80
CA PRO A 92 -19.61 -12.08 -15.84
C PRO A 92 -19.34 -11.51 -14.45
N LEU A 93 -18.13 -10.99 -14.21
CA LEU A 93 -17.82 -10.24 -13.00
C LEU A 93 -18.71 -9.00 -12.93
N TYR A 94 -19.27 -8.74 -11.74
CA TYR A 94 -20.28 -7.73 -11.51
C TYR A 94 -20.01 -6.91 -10.24
N CYS A 95 -20.60 -5.72 -10.17
CA CYS A 95 -20.54 -4.88 -8.97
C CYS A 95 -21.56 -5.30 -7.90
N LEU A 96 -21.20 -5.13 -6.63
CA LEU A 96 -22.01 -5.60 -5.49
C LEU A 96 -23.31 -4.79 -5.29
N GLU A 97 -23.37 -3.55 -5.71
CA GLU A 97 -24.57 -2.71 -5.55
C GLU A 97 -25.64 -3.06 -6.60
N SER A 98 -25.36 -2.87 -7.87
CA SER A 98 -26.34 -3.06 -8.95
C SER A 98 -26.47 -4.49 -9.45
N LYS A 99 -25.47 -5.34 -9.26
CA LYS A 99 -25.29 -6.64 -9.92
C LYS A 99 -25.07 -6.54 -11.45
N ASP A 100 -24.75 -5.36 -11.94
CA ASP A 100 -24.41 -5.18 -13.34
C ASP A 100 -22.99 -5.66 -13.64
N PRO A 101 -22.75 -6.23 -14.83
CA PRO A 101 -21.42 -6.61 -15.26
C PRO A 101 -20.52 -5.37 -15.42
N LEU A 102 -19.20 -5.53 -15.25
CA LEU A 102 -18.26 -4.42 -15.37
C LEU A 102 -18.30 -3.74 -16.75
N THR A 103 -18.75 -4.43 -17.78
CA THR A 103 -18.92 -3.89 -19.12
C THR A 103 -20.01 -2.80 -19.24
N ASP A 104 -20.90 -2.68 -18.26
CA ASP A 104 -21.98 -1.69 -18.25
C ASP A 104 -21.57 -0.35 -17.61
N PHE A 105 -20.30 -0.23 -17.19
CA PHE A 105 -19.76 0.95 -16.55
C PHE A 105 -19.01 1.85 -17.53
N ASP A 106 -18.89 3.14 -17.20
CA ASP A 106 -18.07 4.08 -17.96
C ASP A 106 -16.58 3.95 -17.61
N ILE A 107 -16.30 3.66 -16.33
CA ILE A 107 -14.96 3.53 -15.76
C ILE A 107 -14.88 2.25 -14.94
N VAL A 108 -13.80 1.49 -15.14
CA VAL A 108 -13.42 0.37 -14.26
C VAL A 108 -12.05 0.67 -13.66
N GLY A 109 -12.00 0.96 -12.37
CA GLY A 109 -10.81 1.40 -11.66
C GLY A 109 -10.27 0.33 -10.74
N PHE A 110 -8.95 0.07 -10.82
CA PHE A 110 -8.25 -0.90 -9.98
C PHE A 110 -7.30 -0.23 -9.00
N SER A 111 -7.20 -0.78 -7.77
CA SER A 111 -6.19 -0.38 -6.81
C SER A 111 -4.95 -1.27 -6.95
N LEU A 112 -3.79 -0.66 -7.29
CA LEU A 112 -2.49 -1.32 -7.41
C LEU A 112 -1.71 -1.17 -6.11
N GLU A 113 -2.07 -1.98 -5.09
CA GLU A 113 -1.46 -1.89 -3.77
C GLU A 113 -0.19 -2.73 -3.62
N TYR A 114 -0.08 -3.82 -4.38
CA TYR A 114 1.00 -4.78 -4.28
C TYR A 114 1.25 -5.49 -5.61
N GLU A 115 2.50 -5.68 -5.97
CA GLU A 115 2.89 -6.21 -7.28
C GLU A 115 2.40 -7.65 -7.54
N LEU A 116 2.27 -8.48 -6.50
CA LEU A 116 1.78 -9.85 -6.65
C LEU A 116 0.26 -9.95 -6.89
N CYS A 117 -0.47 -8.83 -6.95
CA CYS A 117 -1.88 -8.79 -7.36
C CYS A 117 -2.06 -8.59 -8.87
N TYR A 118 -1.02 -8.43 -9.66
CA TYR A 118 -1.12 -8.08 -11.08
C TYR A 118 -1.92 -9.12 -11.89
N THR A 119 -1.70 -10.41 -11.65
CA THR A 119 -2.47 -11.47 -12.31
C THR A 119 -3.94 -11.50 -11.91
N ASN A 120 -4.28 -11.05 -10.69
CA ASN A 120 -5.68 -10.94 -10.27
C ASN A 120 -6.44 -9.89 -11.08
N ILE A 121 -5.77 -8.80 -11.50
CA ILE A 121 -6.37 -7.78 -12.37
C ILE A 121 -6.73 -8.37 -13.72
N LEU A 122 -5.82 -9.15 -14.32
CA LEU A 122 -6.09 -9.84 -15.57
C LEU A 122 -7.25 -10.82 -15.41
N ALA A 123 -7.28 -11.58 -14.29
CA ALA A 123 -8.38 -12.50 -14.00
C ALA A 123 -9.73 -11.78 -13.84
N MET A 124 -9.76 -10.58 -13.24
CA MET A 124 -10.98 -9.79 -13.11
C MET A 124 -11.46 -9.24 -14.46
N LEU A 125 -10.54 -8.77 -15.32
CA LEU A 125 -10.87 -8.33 -16.68
C LEU A 125 -11.41 -9.48 -17.53
N ASP A 126 -10.77 -10.64 -17.48
CA ASP A 126 -11.17 -11.84 -18.23
C ASP A 126 -12.55 -12.34 -17.78
N LEU A 127 -12.78 -12.45 -16.46
CA LEU A 127 -14.09 -12.77 -15.88
C LEU A 127 -15.20 -11.77 -16.27
N ALA A 128 -14.85 -10.52 -16.47
CA ALA A 128 -15.77 -9.50 -16.94
C ALA A 128 -16.00 -9.57 -18.46
N GLY A 129 -15.21 -10.34 -19.19
CA GLY A 129 -15.22 -10.39 -20.65
C GLY A 129 -14.63 -9.14 -21.32
N ILE A 130 -13.79 -8.39 -20.61
CA ILE A 130 -13.13 -7.18 -21.11
C ILE A 130 -11.74 -7.59 -21.66
N PRO A 131 -11.38 -7.16 -22.91
CA PRO A 131 -10.05 -7.44 -23.45
C PRO A 131 -8.94 -6.98 -22.51
N LEU A 132 -7.92 -7.82 -22.29
CA LEU A 132 -6.87 -7.56 -21.32
C LEU A 132 -6.05 -6.31 -21.69
N ARG A 133 -5.61 -6.21 -22.95
CA ARG A 133 -4.76 -5.13 -23.42
C ARG A 133 -5.54 -3.87 -23.76
N ALA A 134 -5.03 -2.71 -23.37
CA ALA A 134 -5.62 -1.41 -23.70
C ALA A 134 -5.73 -1.18 -25.22
N ALA A 135 -4.78 -1.71 -26.00
CA ALA A 135 -4.78 -1.60 -27.45
C ALA A 135 -5.92 -2.37 -28.14
N ASP A 136 -6.50 -3.37 -27.47
CA ASP A 136 -7.60 -4.18 -28.01
C ASP A 136 -8.99 -3.63 -27.62
N ARG A 137 -9.04 -2.50 -26.90
CA ARG A 137 -10.27 -1.84 -26.44
C ARG A 137 -10.52 -0.56 -27.22
N ASP A 138 -11.68 -0.47 -27.83
CA ASP A 138 -12.21 0.74 -28.46
C ASP A 138 -13.20 1.46 -27.51
N GLU A 139 -13.92 2.47 -28.02
CA GLU A 139 -14.88 3.27 -27.26
C GLU A 139 -16.13 2.52 -26.76
N ARG A 140 -16.32 1.26 -27.12
CA ARG A 140 -17.41 0.41 -26.62
C ARG A 140 -17.10 -0.18 -25.25
N TRP A 141 -15.82 -0.18 -24.87
CA TRP A 141 -15.37 -0.72 -23.59
C TRP A 141 -15.25 0.39 -22.55
N PRO A 142 -15.45 0.07 -21.28
CA PRO A 142 -15.18 1.03 -20.21
C PRO A 142 -13.72 1.49 -20.23
N LEU A 143 -13.49 2.69 -19.73
CA LEU A 143 -12.14 3.20 -19.49
C LEU A 143 -11.51 2.42 -18.33
N ILE A 144 -10.43 1.68 -18.56
CA ILE A 144 -9.74 0.90 -17.54
C ILE A 144 -8.64 1.75 -16.91
N ILE A 145 -8.81 2.05 -15.63
CA ILE A 145 -7.90 2.94 -14.88
C ILE A 145 -7.29 2.25 -13.67
N SER A 146 -6.16 2.75 -13.22
CA SER A 146 -5.56 2.29 -11.96
C SER A 146 -5.02 3.43 -11.13
N GLY A 147 -4.91 3.18 -9.82
CA GLY A 147 -4.24 4.02 -8.83
C GLY A 147 -3.56 3.16 -7.78
N GLY A 148 -2.92 3.78 -6.80
CA GLY A 148 -2.23 3.07 -5.72
C GLY A 148 -0.70 3.18 -5.81
N PRO A 149 0.02 2.72 -4.76
CA PRO A 149 1.46 2.93 -4.63
C PRO A 149 2.30 2.29 -5.73
N CYS A 150 1.87 1.17 -6.32
CA CYS A 150 2.63 0.51 -7.40
C CYS A 150 2.67 1.33 -8.69
N VAL A 151 1.81 2.35 -8.87
CA VAL A 151 1.87 3.25 -10.03
C VAL A 151 3.16 4.09 -10.04
N CYS A 152 3.93 4.18 -8.96
CA CYS A 152 5.25 4.80 -8.97
C CYS A 152 6.21 4.13 -9.97
N ASN A 153 6.03 2.84 -10.29
CA ASN A 153 6.54 2.16 -11.47
C ASN A 153 5.38 1.54 -12.24
N ALA A 154 4.78 2.31 -13.12
CA ALA A 154 3.61 1.92 -13.91
C ALA A 154 3.92 0.90 -15.02
N GLU A 155 5.17 0.82 -15.48
CA GLU A 155 5.56 0.16 -16.71
C GLU A 155 5.23 -1.33 -16.78
N PRO A 156 5.35 -2.15 -15.70
CA PRO A 156 4.96 -3.56 -15.75
C PRO A 156 3.50 -3.80 -16.15
N MET A 157 2.62 -2.85 -15.83
CA MET A 157 1.17 -2.94 -16.07
C MET A 157 0.67 -1.99 -17.17
N ALA A 158 1.55 -1.22 -17.78
CA ALA A 158 1.21 -0.16 -18.73
C ALA A 158 0.35 -0.63 -19.92
N ASP A 159 0.58 -1.84 -20.41
CA ASP A 159 -0.17 -2.41 -21.55
C ASP A 159 -1.65 -2.72 -21.24
N PHE A 160 -2.01 -2.80 -19.95
CA PHE A 160 -3.35 -3.22 -19.52
C PHE A 160 -4.26 -2.06 -19.13
N PHE A 161 -3.74 -0.85 -18.95
CA PHE A 161 -4.49 0.31 -18.50
C PHE A 161 -4.56 1.39 -19.55
N ASP A 162 -5.73 2.02 -19.65
CA ASP A 162 -5.92 3.20 -20.51
C ASP A 162 -5.29 4.44 -19.85
N ILE A 163 -5.44 4.58 -18.52
CA ILE A 163 -4.76 5.60 -17.72
C ILE A 163 -4.32 5.03 -16.35
N MET A 164 -3.26 5.58 -15.79
CA MET A 164 -2.75 5.25 -14.46
C MET A 164 -2.58 6.53 -13.63
N GLN A 165 -3.02 6.49 -12.36
CA GLN A 165 -3.10 7.65 -11.49
C GLN A 165 -1.91 7.68 -10.54
N LEU A 166 -1.02 8.64 -10.71
CA LEU A 166 0.14 8.85 -9.84
C LEU A 166 -0.19 9.88 -8.76
N GLY A 167 -0.26 9.43 -7.51
CA GLY A 167 -0.49 10.29 -6.35
C GLY A 167 -1.82 10.03 -5.64
N GLU A 168 -2.39 11.08 -5.08
CA GLU A 168 -3.57 11.03 -4.21
C GLU A 168 -4.85 11.21 -5.03
N GLY A 169 -5.82 10.30 -4.81
CA GLY A 169 -6.95 10.13 -5.69
C GLY A 169 -8.12 11.10 -5.46
N GLU A 170 -8.17 11.80 -4.32
CA GLU A 170 -9.38 12.52 -3.91
C GLU A 170 -9.85 13.56 -4.94
N GLN A 171 -8.98 14.46 -5.38
CA GLN A 171 -9.32 15.43 -6.42
C GLN A 171 -9.19 14.82 -7.81
N MET A 172 -8.12 14.07 -8.06
CA MET A 172 -7.81 13.52 -9.38
C MET A 172 -8.93 12.63 -9.91
N LEU A 173 -9.52 11.77 -9.07
CA LEU A 173 -10.59 10.89 -9.48
C LEU A 173 -11.89 11.65 -9.80
N GLN A 174 -12.17 12.74 -9.07
CA GLN A 174 -13.29 13.64 -9.40
C GLN A 174 -13.06 14.34 -10.75
N ASP A 175 -11.83 14.81 -11.01
CA ASP A 175 -11.48 15.45 -12.28
C ASP A 175 -11.59 14.45 -13.46
N ILE A 176 -11.22 13.18 -13.24
CA ILE A 176 -11.39 12.10 -14.22
C ILE A 176 -12.87 11.87 -14.51
N CYS A 177 -13.71 11.70 -13.48
CA CYS A 177 -15.15 11.51 -13.66
C CYS A 177 -15.81 12.71 -14.39
N ALA A 178 -15.44 13.93 -14.03
CA ALA A 178 -15.93 15.14 -14.69
C ALA A 178 -15.50 15.21 -16.17
N THR A 179 -14.27 14.78 -16.49
CA THR A 179 -13.77 14.74 -17.86
C THR A 179 -14.48 13.67 -18.69
N VAL A 180 -14.74 12.49 -18.10
CA VAL A 180 -15.52 11.42 -18.75
C VAL A 180 -16.96 11.89 -19.01
N GLU A 181 -17.58 12.55 -18.03
CA GLU A 181 -18.92 13.14 -18.17
C GLU A 181 -18.97 14.15 -19.33
N ALA A 182 -17.99 15.06 -19.38
CA ALA A 182 -17.88 16.05 -20.46
C ALA A 182 -17.68 15.37 -21.82
N GLY A 183 -16.83 14.35 -21.89
CA GLY A 183 -16.58 13.58 -23.10
C GLY A 183 -17.82 12.88 -23.63
N LYS A 184 -18.59 12.23 -22.74
CA LYS A 184 -19.88 11.61 -23.09
C LYS A 184 -20.87 12.64 -23.68
N LYS A 185 -21.02 13.80 -23.03
CA LYS A 185 -21.91 14.89 -23.49
C LYS A 185 -21.46 15.50 -24.81
N ALA A 186 -20.15 15.56 -25.06
CA ALA A 186 -19.58 16.13 -26.29
C ALA A 186 -19.39 15.10 -27.40
N GLY A 187 -19.59 13.81 -27.15
CA GLY A 187 -19.40 12.73 -28.11
C GLY A 187 -17.94 12.53 -28.52
N TRP A 188 -16.99 12.67 -27.57
CA TRP A 188 -15.58 12.45 -27.85
C TRP A 188 -15.32 10.97 -28.14
N ASN A 189 -14.40 10.72 -29.08
CA ASN A 189 -13.82 9.38 -29.23
C ASN A 189 -12.79 9.09 -28.14
N LYS A 190 -12.29 7.85 -28.07
CA LYS A 190 -11.34 7.41 -27.06
C LYS A 190 -10.05 8.24 -27.05
N ASP A 191 -9.48 8.54 -28.22
CA ASP A 191 -8.23 9.31 -28.32
C ASP A 191 -8.39 10.74 -27.79
N GLN A 192 -9.53 11.39 -28.12
CA GLN A 192 -9.86 12.72 -27.59
C GLN A 192 -10.02 12.69 -26.08
N LEU A 193 -10.72 11.68 -25.55
CA LEU A 193 -10.89 11.51 -24.10
C LEU A 193 -9.56 11.30 -23.41
N LEU A 194 -8.71 10.40 -23.89
CA LEU A 194 -7.38 10.14 -23.33
C LEU A 194 -6.49 11.38 -23.36
N PHE A 195 -6.56 12.16 -24.43
CA PHE A 195 -5.81 13.42 -24.52
C PHE A 195 -6.27 14.45 -23.49
N GLU A 196 -7.57 14.62 -23.27
CA GLU A 196 -8.08 15.53 -22.24
C GLU A 196 -7.71 15.03 -20.83
N LEU A 197 -7.80 13.72 -20.57
CA LEU A 197 -7.40 13.10 -19.32
C LEU A 197 -5.90 13.29 -19.04
N SER A 198 -5.05 13.26 -20.07
CA SER A 198 -3.60 13.45 -19.90
C SER A 198 -3.19 14.83 -19.38
N LYS A 199 -4.09 15.81 -19.43
CA LYS A 199 -3.89 17.17 -18.90
C LYS A 199 -4.11 17.26 -17.39
N ILE A 200 -4.76 16.25 -16.78
CA ILE A 200 -5.02 16.21 -15.35
C ILE A 200 -3.71 15.90 -14.63
N PRO A 201 -3.29 16.70 -13.63
CA PRO A 201 -2.08 16.41 -12.86
C PRO A 201 -2.11 15.01 -12.23
N GLY A 202 -1.05 14.23 -12.44
CA GLY A 202 -0.93 12.86 -11.93
C GLY A 202 -1.50 11.78 -12.86
N VAL A 203 -2.17 12.13 -13.95
CA VAL A 203 -2.66 11.14 -14.91
C VAL A 203 -1.57 10.78 -15.91
N TYR A 204 -1.20 9.51 -15.94
CA TYR A 204 -0.31 8.89 -16.92
C TYR A 204 -1.14 8.10 -17.94
N VAL A 205 -0.98 8.39 -19.22
CA VAL A 205 -1.62 7.66 -20.34
C VAL A 205 -0.53 6.83 -21.03
N PRO A 206 -0.40 5.52 -20.75
CA PRO A 206 0.74 4.71 -21.22
C PRO A 206 0.92 4.70 -22.74
N SER A 207 -0.19 4.72 -23.51
CA SER A 207 -0.17 4.72 -24.98
C SER A 207 0.44 5.98 -25.59
N PHE A 208 0.57 7.06 -24.81
CA PHE A 208 1.19 8.31 -25.26
C PHE A 208 2.70 8.39 -25.03
N TYR A 209 3.33 7.28 -24.62
CA TYR A 209 4.79 7.23 -24.38
C TYR A 209 5.44 6.04 -25.06
N ASP A 210 6.48 6.31 -25.82
CA ASP A 210 7.33 5.30 -26.44
C ASP A 210 8.50 4.96 -25.51
N VAL A 211 8.79 3.66 -25.38
CA VAL A 211 9.91 3.14 -24.61
C VAL A 211 10.95 2.57 -25.56
N THR A 212 12.19 3.03 -25.45
CA THR A 212 13.34 2.49 -26.20
C THR A 212 14.31 1.79 -25.27
N TYR A 213 15.04 0.82 -25.80
CA TYR A 213 15.96 -0.01 -25.04
C TYR A 213 17.35 -0.01 -25.66
N LEU A 214 18.38 0.00 -24.82
CA LEU A 214 19.76 -0.24 -25.20
C LEU A 214 19.99 -1.71 -25.61
N PRO A 215 21.07 -2.03 -26.36
CA PRO A 215 21.37 -3.41 -26.76
C PRO A 215 21.54 -4.39 -25.58
N ASP A 216 21.89 -3.91 -24.40
CA ASP A 216 22.04 -4.71 -23.19
C ASP A 216 20.71 -4.90 -22.40
N GLY A 217 19.60 -4.39 -22.95
CA GLY A 217 18.26 -4.53 -22.38
C GLY A 217 17.86 -3.45 -21.37
N ARG A 218 18.76 -2.52 -21.00
CA ARG A 218 18.40 -1.37 -20.16
C ARG A 218 17.48 -0.41 -20.92
N VAL A 219 16.62 0.31 -20.18
CA VAL A 219 15.83 1.39 -20.76
C VAL A 219 16.76 2.49 -21.24
N GLU A 220 16.61 2.90 -22.51
CA GLU A 220 17.33 4.04 -23.10
C GLU A 220 16.55 5.34 -22.87
N SER A 221 15.25 5.33 -23.18
CA SER A 221 14.38 6.48 -22.95
C SER A 221 12.90 6.09 -22.85
N ILE A 222 12.12 6.95 -22.16
CA ILE A 222 10.66 6.95 -22.17
C ILE A 222 10.23 8.36 -22.51
N LYS A 223 9.58 8.54 -23.66
CA LYS A 223 9.27 9.87 -24.22
C LYS A 223 7.84 9.94 -24.73
N PRO A 224 7.16 11.09 -24.57
CA PRO A 224 5.86 11.28 -25.17
C PRO A 224 5.93 11.21 -26.69
N ASN A 225 4.96 10.51 -27.29
CA ASN A 225 4.77 10.39 -28.74
C ASN A 225 3.61 11.27 -29.25
N CYS A 226 2.92 11.98 -28.34
CA CYS A 226 1.80 12.85 -28.63
C CYS A 226 2.14 14.30 -28.23
N PRO A 227 2.04 15.30 -29.15
CA PRO A 227 2.29 16.70 -28.81
C PRO A 227 1.30 17.20 -27.74
N GLY A 228 1.83 17.92 -26.75
CA GLY A 228 1.04 18.47 -25.64
C GLY A 228 0.96 17.57 -24.40
N VAL A 229 1.44 16.34 -24.49
CA VAL A 229 1.60 15.44 -23.34
C VAL A 229 2.88 15.79 -22.59
N PRO A 230 2.90 15.83 -21.23
CA PRO A 230 4.07 16.21 -20.46
C PRO A 230 5.22 15.18 -20.59
N GLU A 231 6.47 15.62 -20.64
CA GLU A 231 7.64 14.72 -20.62
C GLU A 231 7.73 13.93 -19.31
N ARG A 232 7.24 14.50 -18.20
CA ARG A 232 7.19 13.87 -16.88
C ARG A 232 5.82 14.08 -16.25
N VAL A 233 5.23 13.01 -15.76
CA VAL A 233 3.97 13.05 -15.01
C VAL A 233 4.30 13.29 -13.54
N THR A 234 3.90 14.45 -13.02
CA THR A 234 4.10 14.79 -11.61
C THR A 234 2.88 14.37 -10.80
N LYS A 235 3.12 13.67 -9.68
CA LYS A 235 2.04 13.18 -8.83
C LYS A 235 1.13 14.29 -8.30
N ALA A 236 -0.16 13.98 -8.20
CA ALA A 236 -1.13 14.82 -7.51
C ALA A 236 -1.07 14.63 -5.99
N ILE A 237 -1.32 15.70 -5.24
CA ILE A 237 -1.41 15.65 -3.77
C ILE A 237 -2.56 16.52 -3.26
N VAL A 238 -3.16 16.10 -2.15
CA VAL A 238 -4.00 16.95 -1.29
C VAL A 238 -3.09 17.84 -0.45
N LYS A 239 -3.04 19.14 -0.72
CA LYS A 239 -2.13 20.07 -0.05
C LYS A 239 -2.53 20.33 1.40
N ASP A 240 -3.82 20.51 1.64
CA ASP A 240 -4.41 20.72 2.96
C ASP A 240 -5.29 19.51 3.31
N MET A 241 -4.89 18.77 4.34
CA MET A 241 -5.60 17.57 4.78
C MET A 241 -6.98 17.86 5.35
N ASP A 242 -7.23 19.06 5.84
CA ASP A 242 -8.53 19.47 6.37
C ASP A 242 -9.50 19.94 5.27
N SER A 243 -9.02 20.16 4.03
CA SER A 243 -9.87 20.54 2.89
C SER A 243 -10.78 19.41 2.41
N PHE A 244 -10.42 18.16 2.68
CA PHE A 244 -11.24 17.00 2.39
C PHE A 244 -11.84 16.44 3.68
N VAL A 245 -13.15 16.57 3.82
CA VAL A 245 -13.88 15.99 4.96
C VAL A 245 -13.74 14.47 4.91
N PRO A 246 -13.25 13.83 5.99
CA PRO A 246 -13.20 12.37 6.07
C PRO A 246 -14.57 11.74 5.85
N PRO A 247 -14.61 10.46 5.46
CA PRO A 247 -15.87 9.74 5.32
C PRO A 247 -16.70 9.76 6.61
N GLU A 248 -17.98 10.03 6.48
CA GLU A 248 -18.95 9.97 7.56
C GLU A 248 -19.61 8.58 7.69
N ASN A 249 -19.58 7.84 6.57
CA ASN A 249 -20.12 6.49 6.50
C ASN A 249 -19.11 5.56 5.83
N PHE A 250 -18.90 4.39 6.44
CA PHE A 250 -18.24 3.28 5.76
C PHE A 250 -19.28 2.23 5.40
N VAL A 251 -19.04 1.56 4.31
CA VAL A 251 -19.74 0.30 4.05
C VAL A 251 -19.27 -0.72 5.09
N VAL A 252 -20.20 -1.22 5.91
CA VAL A 252 -19.90 -2.17 6.97
C VAL A 252 -19.98 -3.59 6.41
N PRO A 253 -18.90 -4.39 6.47
CA PRO A 253 -18.86 -5.71 5.86
C PRO A 253 -19.85 -6.68 6.53
N MET A 254 -20.53 -7.50 5.73
CA MET A 254 -21.41 -8.58 6.22
C MET A 254 -20.65 -9.87 6.52
N VAL A 255 -19.43 -9.99 6.04
CA VAL A 255 -18.48 -11.08 6.33
C VAL A 255 -17.30 -10.47 7.05
N GLY A 256 -16.76 -11.15 8.06
CA GLY A 256 -15.65 -10.60 8.86
C GLY A 256 -14.47 -10.16 7.99
N ALA A 257 -14.14 -8.88 8.06
CA ALA A 257 -13.01 -8.27 7.38
C ALA A 257 -11.73 -8.34 8.25
N VAL A 258 -10.56 -8.15 7.62
CA VAL A 258 -9.28 -8.14 8.36
C VAL A 258 -9.19 -6.93 9.29
N GLN A 259 -9.71 -5.79 8.83
CA GLN A 259 -9.82 -4.54 9.61
C GLN A 259 -11.30 -4.19 9.78
N ASP A 260 -11.94 -4.78 10.80
CA ASP A 260 -13.36 -4.60 11.09
C ASP A 260 -13.54 -3.57 12.23
N ARG A 261 -13.26 -2.30 11.91
CA ARG A 261 -13.27 -1.18 12.84
C ARG A 261 -13.40 0.15 12.13
N ALA A 262 -13.80 1.20 12.86
CA ALA A 262 -13.68 2.57 12.36
C ALA A 262 -12.20 2.95 12.21
N CYS A 263 -11.87 3.63 11.12
CA CYS A 263 -10.50 4.04 10.84
C CYS A 263 -10.48 5.49 10.33
N VAL A 264 -9.71 6.37 10.98
CA VAL A 264 -9.54 7.76 10.56
C VAL A 264 -8.08 8.04 10.30
N GLU A 265 -7.80 8.61 9.12
CA GLU A 265 -6.47 9.05 8.74
C GLU A 265 -6.12 10.35 9.47
N VAL A 266 -4.98 10.37 10.19
CA VAL A 266 -4.56 11.51 11.01
C VAL A 266 -3.46 12.35 10.38
N LEU A 267 -2.63 11.74 9.55
CA LEU A 267 -1.58 12.41 8.80
C LEU A 267 -1.19 11.61 7.56
N ARG A 268 -0.59 12.28 6.59
CA ARG A 268 -0.08 11.69 5.36
C ARG A 268 1.40 12.03 5.19
N GLY A 269 2.18 11.04 4.74
CA GLY A 269 3.63 11.13 4.69
C GLY A 269 4.31 10.68 5.99
N CYS A 270 5.64 10.81 6.05
CA CYS A 270 6.44 10.45 7.21
C CYS A 270 7.62 11.40 7.36
N VAL A 271 7.87 11.89 8.59
CA VAL A 271 9.01 12.77 8.89
C VAL A 271 10.35 12.03 8.88
N ARG A 272 10.30 10.70 8.97
CA ARG A 272 11.51 9.87 9.03
C ARG A 272 12.11 9.69 7.64
N GLY A 273 13.35 9.30 7.58
CA GLY A 273 14.09 9.14 6.35
C GLY A 273 14.63 7.73 6.16
N CYS A 274 13.85 6.70 6.55
CA CYS A 274 14.25 5.30 6.35
C CYS A 274 14.50 5.04 4.87
N ARG A 275 15.72 4.58 4.52
CA ARG A 275 16.20 4.52 3.14
C ARG A 275 15.61 3.39 2.32
N PHE A 276 15.05 2.39 2.96
CA PHE A 276 14.36 1.27 2.34
C PHE A 276 12.86 1.54 2.10
N CYS A 277 12.28 2.51 2.82
CA CYS A 277 10.84 2.65 2.92
C CYS A 277 10.27 3.43 1.73
N GLN A 278 9.60 2.75 0.82
CA GLN A 278 8.96 3.35 -0.34
C GLN A 278 7.83 4.29 0.07
N ALA A 279 6.95 3.86 0.98
CA ALA A 279 5.86 4.70 1.49
C ALA A 279 6.38 6.00 2.11
N GLY A 280 7.52 5.95 2.84
CA GLY A 280 8.17 7.13 3.39
C GLY A 280 8.68 8.14 2.35
N GLN A 281 8.82 7.74 1.09
CA GLN A 281 9.18 8.60 -0.04
C GLN A 281 7.93 9.00 -0.85
N LEU A 282 7.06 8.04 -1.20
CA LEU A 282 5.90 8.26 -2.04
C LEU A 282 4.88 9.22 -1.42
N TYR A 283 4.65 9.13 -0.11
CA TYR A 283 3.64 9.97 0.57
C TYR A 283 4.20 11.32 1.06
N ARG A 284 5.43 11.71 0.69
CA ARG A 284 5.93 13.07 0.91
C ARG A 284 5.17 14.07 0.02
N PRO A 285 4.98 15.30 0.51
CA PRO A 285 5.36 15.91 1.78
C PRO A 285 4.53 15.42 2.96
N PHE A 286 5.05 15.60 4.18
CA PHE A 286 4.33 15.35 5.42
C PHE A 286 3.23 16.41 5.64
N ARG A 287 2.01 15.99 5.96
CA ARG A 287 0.84 16.84 6.23
C ARG A 287 0.00 16.20 7.32
N GLU A 288 -0.55 17.03 8.18
CA GLU A 288 -1.35 16.63 9.33
C GLU A 288 -2.79 17.11 9.19
N ARG A 289 -3.70 16.36 9.77
CA ARG A 289 -5.10 16.74 9.96
C ARG A 289 -5.28 17.35 11.35
N SER A 290 -6.16 18.33 11.49
CA SER A 290 -6.40 18.97 12.79
C SER A 290 -7.05 18.02 13.80
N PRO A 291 -6.69 18.08 15.09
CA PRO A 291 -7.27 17.24 16.15
C PRO A 291 -8.79 17.32 16.22
N LYS A 292 -9.34 18.51 16.05
CA LYS A 292 -10.79 18.72 16.06
C LYS A 292 -11.49 17.95 14.95
N LEU A 293 -11.01 18.06 13.70
CA LEU A 293 -11.61 17.36 12.57
C LEU A 293 -11.47 15.84 12.71
N ILE A 294 -10.33 15.36 13.23
CA ILE A 294 -10.12 13.93 13.54
C ILE A 294 -11.18 13.45 14.53
N SER A 295 -11.37 14.18 15.64
CA SER A 295 -12.31 13.79 16.70
C SER A 295 -13.76 13.82 16.24
N GLU A 296 -14.16 14.89 15.55
CA GLU A 296 -15.52 15.04 15.01
C GLU A 296 -15.85 13.94 13.99
N SER A 297 -14.95 13.72 13.01
CA SER A 297 -15.14 12.68 12.00
C SER A 297 -15.16 11.28 12.60
N ALA A 298 -14.28 10.99 13.55
CA ALA A 298 -14.22 9.70 14.22
C ALA A 298 -15.54 9.41 14.97
N ARG A 299 -16.07 10.40 15.67
CA ARG A 299 -17.33 10.25 16.42
C ARG A 299 -18.52 10.02 15.49
N VAL A 300 -18.62 10.79 14.40
CA VAL A 300 -19.66 10.61 13.37
C VAL A 300 -19.57 9.22 12.76
N LEU A 301 -18.37 8.81 12.36
CA LEU A 301 -18.12 7.50 11.76
C LEU A 301 -18.52 6.35 12.68
N CYS A 302 -18.11 6.37 13.97
CA CYS A 302 -18.48 5.32 14.93
C CYS A 302 -20.00 5.25 15.13
N ARG A 303 -20.69 6.40 15.21
CA ARG A 303 -22.15 6.44 15.35
C ARG A 303 -22.89 5.90 14.14
N ASN A 304 -22.43 6.24 12.94
CA ASN A 304 -23.08 5.83 11.69
C ASN A 304 -22.85 4.36 11.37
N THR A 305 -21.71 3.80 11.75
CA THR A 305 -21.33 2.41 11.46
C THR A 305 -21.63 1.44 12.59
N GLY A 306 -21.75 1.94 13.83
CA GLY A 306 -21.92 1.10 15.03
C GLY A 306 -20.63 0.45 15.52
N TYR A 307 -19.46 0.83 14.97
CA TYR A 307 -18.17 0.31 15.45
C TYR A 307 -17.85 0.81 16.87
N ASP A 308 -17.37 -0.10 17.70
CA ASP A 308 -16.90 0.13 19.08
C ASP A 308 -15.38 0.15 19.21
N GLU A 309 -14.66 0.05 18.08
CA GLU A 309 -13.20 0.22 17.98
C GLU A 309 -12.88 1.28 16.94
N LEU A 310 -12.04 2.26 17.33
CA LEU A 310 -11.50 3.31 16.46
C LEU A 310 -10.00 3.15 16.32
N SER A 311 -9.50 3.12 15.09
CA SER A 311 -8.07 3.10 14.76
C SER A 311 -7.63 4.41 14.10
N LEU A 312 -6.50 4.96 14.54
CA LEU A 312 -5.87 6.11 13.90
C LEU A 312 -4.86 5.63 12.85
N SER A 313 -5.14 5.94 11.58
CA SER A 313 -4.31 5.49 10.45
C SER A 313 -3.27 6.52 10.06
N SER A 314 -2.01 6.08 9.96
CA SER A 314 -0.90 6.84 9.37
C SER A 314 0.34 5.97 9.22
N LEU A 315 1.38 6.49 8.55
CA LEU A 315 2.70 5.86 8.50
C LEU A 315 3.48 5.98 9.83
N SER A 316 3.14 6.94 10.67
CA SER A 316 3.81 7.18 11.97
C SER A 316 2.95 8.07 12.87
N THR A 317 1.93 7.51 13.49
CA THR A 317 0.97 8.24 14.33
C THR A 317 1.65 8.99 15.48
N SER A 318 2.69 8.40 16.07
CA SER A 318 3.47 9.01 17.15
C SER A 318 4.31 10.23 16.72
N ASP A 319 4.41 10.53 15.45
CA ASP A 319 5.09 11.72 14.91
C ASP A 319 4.12 12.89 14.61
N HIS A 320 2.82 12.75 14.88
CA HIS A 320 1.86 13.84 14.77
C HIS A 320 2.19 14.93 15.80
N SER A 321 2.29 16.20 15.35
CA SER A 321 2.75 17.32 16.19
C SER A 321 1.82 17.62 17.37
N ARG A 322 0.55 17.22 17.28
CA ARG A 322 -0.51 17.43 18.27
C ARG A 322 -1.16 16.14 18.72
N LEU A 323 -0.40 15.05 18.86
CA LEU A 323 -0.94 13.73 19.23
C LEU A 323 -1.67 13.75 20.58
N GLU A 324 -1.10 14.46 21.58
CA GLU A 324 -1.73 14.58 22.90
C GLU A 324 -3.10 15.25 22.81
N ASP A 325 -3.23 16.33 22.01
CA ASP A 325 -4.51 17.01 21.80
C ASP A 325 -5.53 16.08 21.11
N ILE A 326 -5.09 15.27 20.13
CA ILE A 326 -5.96 14.28 19.48
C ILE A 326 -6.51 13.28 20.50
N LEU A 327 -5.64 12.76 21.36
CA LEU A 327 -6.03 11.78 22.38
C LEU A 327 -6.98 12.38 23.41
N ASP A 328 -6.75 13.63 23.83
CA ASP A 328 -7.60 14.32 24.79
C ASP A 328 -8.99 14.59 24.18
N GLU A 329 -9.05 15.05 22.94
CA GLU A 329 -10.32 15.24 22.19
C GLU A 329 -11.08 13.92 22.02
N LEU A 330 -10.39 12.84 21.61
CA LEU A 330 -11.02 11.52 21.45
C LEU A 330 -11.53 10.96 22.79
N ASN A 331 -10.72 11.03 23.84
CA ASN A 331 -11.09 10.53 25.17
C ASN A 331 -12.26 11.31 25.78
N SER A 332 -12.50 12.56 25.38
CA SER A 332 -13.62 13.37 25.87
C SER A 332 -15.00 12.75 25.61
N TRP A 333 -15.11 11.87 24.61
CA TRP A 333 -16.37 11.21 24.24
C TRP A 333 -16.28 9.68 24.13
N ALA A 334 -15.09 9.13 23.80
CA ALA A 334 -14.92 7.71 23.51
C ALA A 334 -15.32 6.81 24.69
N GLU A 335 -14.98 7.21 25.92
CA GLU A 335 -15.36 6.48 27.13
C GLU A 335 -16.88 6.47 27.33
N THR A 336 -17.56 7.60 27.10
CA THR A 336 -19.02 7.73 27.21
C THR A 336 -19.75 6.96 26.11
N ASP A 337 -19.22 7.00 24.88
CA ASP A 337 -19.79 6.32 23.73
C ASP A 337 -19.31 4.84 23.64
N HIS A 338 -18.54 4.33 24.62
CA HIS A 338 -18.00 2.96 24.72
C HIS A 338 -17.13 2.55 23.52
N VAL A 339 -16.35 3.49 22.95
CA VAL A 339 -15.45 3.24 21.84
C VAL A 339 -14.02 3.07 22.33
N SER A 340 -13.38 1.97 21.93
CA SER A 340 -11.96 1.71 22.23
C SER A 340 -11.03 2.35 21.21
N LEU A 341 -9.90 2.90 21.68
CA LEU A 341 -8.91 3.54 20.83
C LEU A 341 -7.73 2.58 20.51
N SER A 342 -7.36 2.48 19.24
CA SER A 342 -6.22 1.70 18.76
C SER A 342 -5.22 2.59 18.02
N LEU A 343 -3.95 2.48 18.39
CA LEU A 343 -2.83 3.23 17.78
C LEU A 343 -1.83 2.25 17.14
N PRO A 344 -2.04 1.81 15.91
CA PRO A 344 -1.25 0.73 15.31
C PRO A 344 0.19 1.12 14.95
N SER A 345 0.46 2.38 14.64
CA SER A 345 1.75 2.84 14.08
C SER A 345 2.61 3.58 15.12
N LEU A 346 2.77 3.00 16.32
CA LEU A 346 3.62 3.57 17.36
C LEU A 346 5.08 3.19 17.14
N ARG A 347 5.95 4.19 17.15
CA ARG A 347 7.41 3.98 17.16
C ARG A 347 7.92 3.81 18.59
N VAL A 348 8.89 2.95 18.74
CA VAL A 348 9.51 2.66 20.06
C VAL A 348 10.18 3.88 20.69
N ASP A 349 10.75 4.77 19.88
CA ASP A 349 11.41 6.00 20.36
C ASP A 349 10.42 7.05 20.91
N ASN A 350 9.16 7.02 20.47
CA ASN A 350 8.09 7.89 20.96
C ASN A 350 7.11 7.17 21.92
N PHE A 351 7.43 5.94 22.34
CA PHE A 351 6.60 5.18 23.26
C PHE A 351 6.80 5.70 24.70
N SER A 352 5.75 6.28 25.30
CA SER A 352 5.77 6.86 26.63
C SER A 352 4.71 6.23 27.54
N GLN A 353 4.90 6.34 28.85
CA GLN A 353 3.93 5.87 29.84
C GLN A 353 2.59 6.62 29.72
N SER A 354 2.64 7.95 29.52
CA SER A 354 1.44 8.78 29.28
C SER A 354 0.62 8.27 28.09
N LEU A 355 1.31 7.91 26.99
CA LEU A 355 0.64 7.38 25.80
C LEU A 355 -0.04 6.03 26.08
N VAL A 356 0.63 5.15 26.83
CA VAL A 356 0.08 3.85 27.21
C VAL A 356 -1.14 4.03 28.12
N GLU A 357 -1.06 4.88 29.13
CA GLU A 357 -2.18 5.18 30.04
C GLU A 357 -3.41 5.73 29.29
N LYS A 358 -3.21 6.59 28.30
CA LYS A 358 -4.31 7.15 27.49
C LYS A 358 -4.95 6.14 26.53
N THR A 359 -4.23 5.09 26.14
CA THR A 359 -4.70 4.11 25.13
C THR A 359 -5.13 2.77 25.70
N THR A 360 -4.65 2.36 26.87
CA THR A 360 -4.89 1.01 27.45
C THR A 360 -6.16 0.89 28.27
N LYS A 361 -6.97 1.95 28.41
CA LYS A 361 -8.16 1.94 29.26
C LYS A 361 -9.18 0.86 28.89
N VAL A 362 -9.19 0.36 27.65
CA VAL A 362 -10.24 -0.54 27.17
C VAL A 362 -9.75 -1.93 26.74
N ARG A 363 -8.60 -2.08 26.07
CA ARG A 363 -8.09 -3.40 25.64
C ARG A 363 -6.57 -3.40 25.42
N LYS A 364 -5.87 -4.40 26.00
CA LYS A 364 -4.44 -4.63 25.73
C LYS A 364 -4.26 -5.42 24.44
N SER A 365 -3.72 -4.80 23.40
CA SER A 365 -3.26 -5.47 22.19
C SER A 365 -1.79 -5.91 22.33
N GLY A 366 -1.33 -6.87 21.51
CA GLY A 366 0.08 -7.26 21.48
C GLY A 366 0.99 -6.09 21.08
N LEU A 367 2.16 -6.00 21.72
CA LEU A 367 3.13 -4.93 21.46
C LEU A 367 4.06 -5.31 20.31
N THR A 368 4.22 -4.40 19.36
CA THR A 368 5.09 -4.62 18.20
C THR A 368 6.07 -3.46 18.04
N PHE A 369 7.36 -3.78 17.91
CA PHE A 369 8.41 -2.81 17.64
C PHE A 369 9.18 -3.16 16.37
N ALA A 370 9.42 -2.16 15.52
CA ALA A 370 10.16 -2.29 14.28
C ALA A 370 11.61 -1.79 14.47
N ALA A 371 12.50 -2.67 14.89
CA ALA A 371 13.94 -2.38 14.97
C ALA A 371 14.61 -2.39 13.59
N GLU A 372 14.08 -3.20 12.67
CA GLU A 372 14.46 -3.41 11.26
C GLU A 372 15.84 -4.05 11.04
N ALA A 373 16.84 -3.78 11.90
CA ALA A 373 18.18 -4.36 11.80
C ALA A 373 18.74 -4.75 13.18
N GLY A 374 19.57 -5.80 13.20
CA GLY A 374 20.09 -6.38 14.43
C GLY A 374 21.14 -5.52 15.12
N THR A 375 21.98 -4.78 14.38
CA THR A 375 23.05 -3.94 14.92
C THR A 375 22.79 -2.46 14.76
N GLN A 376 23.40 -1.62 15.60
CA GLN A 376 23.30 -0.16 15.46
C GLN A 376 23.89 0.30 14.12
N ARG A 377 25.05 -0.25 13.71
CA ARG A 377 25.66 0.05 12.42
C ARG A 377 24.65 -0.11 11.26
N LEU A 378 23.94 -1.23 11.21
CA LEU A 378 23.01 -1.49 10.12
C LEU A 378 21.74 -0.64 10.28
N ARG A 379 21.27 -0.33 11.50
CA ARG A 379 20.21 0.66 11.74
C ARG A 379 20.59 2.05 11.22
N ASP A 380 21.87 2.44 11.32
CA ASP A 380 22.37 3.71 10.79
C ASP A 380 22.45 3.69 9.24
N VAL A 381 22.88 2.56 8.64
CA VAL A 381 22.84 2.35 7.18
C VAL A 381 21.44 2.58 6.61
N ILE A 382 20.42 1.99 7.23
CA ILE A 382 19.03 2.12 6.78
C ILE A 382 18.34 3.41 7.26
N ASN A 383 19.05 4.24 8.03
CA ASN A 383 18.54 5.48 8.65
C ASN A 383 17.27 5.26 9.51
N LYS A 384 17.25 4.17 10.28
CA LYS A 384 16.09 3.88 11.14
C LYS A 384 16.00 4.83 12.33
N ASN A 385 17.13 5.37 12.79
CA ASN A 385 17.24 6.28 13.93
C ASN A 385 16.57 5.74 15.21
N VAL A 386 16.81 4.46 15.52
CA VAL A 386 16.38 3.76 16.73
C VAL A 386 17.61 3.14 17.40
N THR A 387 17.78 3.40 18.69
CA THR A 387 18.89 2.83 19.49
C THR A 387 18.40 1.69 20.37
N TRP A 388 19.33 0.88 20.89
CA TRP A 388 19.00 -0.15 21.89
C TRP A 388 18.33 0.46 23.13
N ASP A 389 18.84 1.57 23.66
CA ASP A 389 18.28 2.22 24.86
C ASP A 389 16.81 2.61 24.69
N GLN A 390 16.42 2.98 23.46
CA GLN A 390 15.02 3.29 23.16
C GLN A 390 14.16 2.02 23.11
N ILE A 391 14.67 0.93 22.53
CA ILE A 391 13.98 -0.39 22.52
C ILE A 391 13.84 -0.89 23.96
N GLU A 392 14.92 -0.85 24.74
CA GLU A 392 14.94 -1.25 26.14
C GLU A 392 13.91 -0.46 26.96
N ARG A 393 13.92 0.87 26.85
CA ARG A 393 12.96 1.74 27.54
C ARG A 393 11.52 1.40 27.16
N GLY A 394 11.21 1.22 25.88
CA GLY A 394 9.88 0.84 25.42
C GLY A 394 9.44 -0.51 25.98
N CYS A 395 10.33 -1.50 26.00
CA CYS A 395 10.06 -2.80 26.59
C CYS A 395 9.87 -2.72 28.13
N ARG A 396 10.66 -1.90 28.86
CA ARG A 396 10.49 -1.68 30.30
C ARG A 396 9.10 -1.12 30.63
N ILE A 397 8.66 -0.09 29.92
CA ILE A 397 7.32 0.49 30.10
C ILE A 397 6.26 -0.60 29.85
N ALA A 398 6.37 -1.34 28.76
CA ALA A 398 5.42 -2.39 28.42
C ALA A 398 5.36 -3.51 29.49
N PHE A 399 6.50 -3.98 29.97
CA PHE A 399 6.56 -5.03 30.98
C PHE A 399 6.05 -4.56 32.34
N ALA A 400 6.30 -3.30 32.73
CA ALA A 400 5.72 -2.69 33.93
C ALA A 400 4.18 -2.63 33.85
N GLU A 401 3.63 -2.41 32.66
CA GLU A 401 2.17 -2.45 32.39
C GLU A 401 1.62 -3.89 32.26
N GLY A 402 2.47 -4.91 32.47
CA GLY A 402 2.06 -6.32 32.50
C GLY A 402 1.95 -6.99 31.14
N TYR A 403 2.53 -6.42 30.07
CA TYR A 403 2.70 -7.13 28.80
C TYR A 403 3.69 -8.30 29.00
N THR A 404 3.41 -9.43 28.35
CA THR A 404 4.25 -10.63 28.38
C THR A 404 4.60 -11.13 26.99
N SER A 405 4.19 -10.40 25.93
CA SER A 405 4.49 -10.72 24.54
C SER A 405 4.97 -9.48 23.81
N VAL A 406 6.12 -9.61 23.13
CA VAL A 406 6.69 -8.55 22.29
C VAL A 406 7.01 -9.14 20.92
N LYS A 407 6.59 -8.47 19.85
CA LYS A 407 6.95 -8.80 18.48
C LYS A 407 7.95 -7.77 17.96
N LEU A 408 9.07 -8.27 17.42
CA LEU A 408 10.13 -7.45 16.83
C LEU A 408 10.18 -7.70 15.33
N TYR A 409 10.06 -6.63 14.54
CA TYR A 409 10.23 -6.70 13.10
C TYR A 409 11.67 -6.42 12.70
N PHE A 410 12.18 -7.25 11.77
CA PHE A 410 13.48 -7.11 11.15
C PHE A 410 13.40 -7.35 9.64
N MET A 411 14.43 -6.89 8.92
CA MET A 411 14.69 -7.24 7.54
C MET A 411 16.01 -7.99 7.41
N MET A 412 16.11 -8.80 6.36
CA MET A 412 17.29 -9.58 5.98
C MET A 412 17.62 -9.32 4.52
N GLY A 413 18.91 -9.28 4.17
CA GLY A 413 19.37 -8.94 2.83
C GLY A 413 19.54 -7.44 2.61
N LEU A 414 19.66 -6.65 3.68
CA LEU A 414 19.89 -5.21 3.62
C LEU A 414 21.25 -4.87 3.00
N PRO A 415 21.40 -3.73 2.31
CA PRO A 415 22.69 -3.29 1.80
C PRO A 415 23.75 -3.23 2.90
N THR A 416 24.94 -3.74 2.63
CA THR A 416 26.10 -3.85 3.54
C THR A 416 25.92 -4.80 4.74
N GLU A 417 24.86 -5.62 4.76
CA GLU A 417 24.58 -6.57 5.82
C GLU A 417 25.65 -7.66 5.91
N THR A 418 26.04 -8.00 7.14
CA THR A 418 27.00 -9.06 7.48
C THR A 418 26.35 -10.12 8.36
N LEU A 419 27.03 -11.26 8.56
CA LEU A 419 26.55 -12.29 9.49
C LEU A 419 26.50 -11.80 10.95
N GLU A 420 27.32 -10.82 11.32
CA GLU A 420 27.23 -10.17 12.63
C GLU A 420 25.90 -9.41 12.79
N ASP A 421 25.42 -8.75 11.74
CA ASP A 421 24.14 -8.05 11.75
C ASP A 421 22.97 -9.04 11.88
N ILE A 422 23.07 -10.21 11.23
CA ILE A 422 22.08 -11.29 11.36
C ILE A 422 22.08 -11.86 12.79
N LYS A 423 23.27 -12.13 13.36
CA LYS A 423 23.38 -12.56 14.76
C LYS A 423 22.79 -11.51 15.70
N GLY A 424 23.00 -10.23 15.43
CA GLY A 424 22.45 -9.10 16.20
C GLY A 424 20.92 -9.12 16.30
N ILE A 425 20.20 -9.75 15.36
CA ILE A 425 18.75 -9.96 15.46
C ILE A 425 18.43 -10.89 16.63
N ALA A 426 19.14 -12.02 16.73
CA ALA A 426 18.96 -12.98 17.83
C ALA A 426 19.40 -12.37 19.17
N ASP A 427 20.53 -11.64 19.18
CA ASP A 427 21.05 -10.97 20.38
C ASP A 427 20.06 -9.91 20.90
N THR A 428 19.46 -9.11 20.02
CA THR A 428 18.43 -8.11 20.39
C THR A 428 17.22 -8.79 21.04
N ALA A 429 16.74 -9.89 20.48
CA ALA A 429 15.60 -10.62 21.05
C ALA A 429 15.97 -11.26 22.41
N GLN A 430 17.19 -11.77 22.56
CA GLN A 430 17.68 -12.33 23.84
C GLN A 430 17.78 -11.23 24.90
N GLN A 431 18.28 -10.05 24.55
CA GLN A 431 18.34 -8.90 25.47
C GLN A 431 16.94 -8.50 25.97
N VAL A 432 15.90 -8.57 25.13
CA VAL A 432 14.51 -8.31 25.55
C VAL A 432 14.02 -9.40 26.51
N VAL A 433 14.36 -10.66 26.29
CA VAL A 433 14.04 -11.76 27.23
C VAL A 433 14.73 -11.53 28.57
N ASP A 434 16.03 -11.21 28.56
CA ASP A 434 16.84 -10.98 29.78
C ASP A 434 16.34 -9.77 30.55
N LEU A 435 15.94 -8.71 29.85
CA LEU A 435 15.34 -7.53 30.43
C LEU A 435 14.06 -7.88 31.22
N TYR A 436 13.15 -8.68 30.66
CA TYR A 436 11.93 -9.11 31.36
C TYR A 436 12.23 -9.80 32.66
N TYR A 437 13.20 -10.74 32.67
CA TYR A 437 13.59 -11.49 33.88
C TYR A 437 14.41 -10.67 34.86
N SER A 438 14.98 -9.54 34.46
CA SER A 438 15.66 -8.60 35.36
C SER A 438 14.68 -7.66 36.11
N MET A 439 13.42 -7.60 35.69
CA MET A 439 12.37 -6.78 36.30
C MET A 439 11.45 -7.60 37.20
N GLU A 440 10.71 -6.92 38.08
CA GLU A 440 9.58 -7.57 38.76
C GLU A 440 8.51 -7.99 37.72
N HIS A 441 8.12 -9.24 37.75
CA HIS A 441 7.13 -9.81 36.83
C HIS A 441 6.19 -10.79 37.57
N PRO A 442 4.96 -11.00 37.07
CA PRO A 442 3.98 -11.90 37.70
C PRO A 442 4.53 -13.34 37.81
N LYS A 443 4.45 -13.93 38.99
CA LYS A 443 4.88 -15.33 39.23
C LYS A 443 4.12 -16.29 38.30
N GLY A 444 4.86 -17.20 37.66
CA GLY A 444 4.29 -18.21 36.75
C GLY A 444 4.01 -17.73 35.35
N LYS A 445 4.19 -16.44 35.03
CA LYS A 445 4.10 -15.91 33.66
C LYS A 445 5.49 -15.69 33.10
N GLY A 446 5.76 -16.27 31.92
CA GLY A 446 6.98 -16.05 31.15
C GLY A 446 6.76 -15.05 30.01
N VAL A 447 7.87 -14.47 29.50
CA VAL A 447 7.82 -13.64 28.31
C VAL A 447 7.87 -14.50 27.05
N GLN A 448 7.20 -14.05 25.99
CA GLN A 448 7.33 -14.55 24.62
C GLN A 448 7.81 -13.41 23.71
N VAL A 449 8.98 -13.57 23.09
CA VAL A 449 9.49 -12.66 22.07
C VAL A 449 9.34 -13.31 20.70
N THR A 450 8.70 -12.63 19.76
CA THR A 450 8.57 -13.10 18.40
C THR A 450 9.42 -12.23 17.48
N ILE A 451 10.42 -12.81 16.83
CA ILE A 451 11.16 -12.22 15.72
C ILE A 451 10.35 -12.45 14.45
N SER A 452 10.04 -11.40 13.68
CA SER A 452 9.43 -11.50 12.36
C SER A 452 10.38 -10.86 11.35
N VAL A 453 10.88 -11.66 10.39
CA VAL A 453 11.90 -11.22 9.42
C VAL A 453 11.30 -11.20 8.02
N ALA A 454 11.33 -10.02 7.38
CA ALA A 454 11.04 -9.87 5.95
C ALA A 454 12.33 -9.88 5.14
N CYS A 455 12.28 -10.34 3.90
CA CYS A 455 13.37 -10.15 2.95
C CYS A 455 13.36 -8.71 2.44
N PHE A 456 14.52 -8.07 2.35
CA PHE A 456 14.65 -6.75 1.76
C PHE A 456 14.35 -6.81 0.25
N VAL A 457 13.53 -5.88 -0.21
CA VAL A 457 13.22 -5.66 -1.62
C VAL A 457 13.59 -4.23 -1.99
N PRO A 458 14.50 -4.02 -2.96
CA PRO A 458 14.82 -2.68 -3.44
C PRO A 458 13.65 -2.11 -4.24
N LYS A 459 13.03 -1.07 -3.72
CA LYS A 459 11.84 -0.43 -4.31
C LYS A 459 12.19 0.85 -5.09
N PRO A 460 11.45 1.16 -6.17
CA PRO A 460 11.53 2.44 -6.89
C PRO A 460 11.40 3.64 -5.95
N ASP A 461 12.00 4.76 -6.35
CA ASP A 461 11.95 6.04 -5.63
C ASP A 461 12.49 6.02 -4.21
N THR A 462 13.26 4.98 -3.85
CA THR A 462 13.97 4.90 -2.58
C THR A 462 15.49 5.06 -2.77
N PRO A 463 16.25 5.51 -1.76
CA PRO A 463 17.71 5.50 -1.82
C PRO A 463 18.28 4.11 -2.14
N PHE A 464 17.57 3.04 -1.80
CA PHE A 464 18.03 1.67 -2.07
C PHE A 464 17.56 1.09 -3.40
N GLN A 465 16.90 1.88 -4.25
CA GLN A 465 16.60 1.45 -5.64
C GLN A 465 17.85 1.04 -6.43
N PHE A 466 19.00 1.62 -6.09
CA PHE A 466 20.29 1.32 -6.75
C PHE A 466 20.89 -0.04 -6.37
N CYS A 467 20.37 -0.67 -5.29
CA CYS A 467 20.89 -1.94 -4.80
C CYS A 467 20.36 -3.13 -5.61
N ALA A 468 21.19 -4.18 -5.72
CA ALA A 468 20.70 -5.51 -6.04
C ALA A 468 20.00 -6.12 -4.82
N GLN A 469 19.06 -7.01 -5.03
CA GLN A 469 18.53 -7.87 -3.98
C GLN A 469 19.46 -9.07 -3.77
N ASP A 470 19.51 -9.63 -2.56
CA ASP A 470 20.19 -10.90 -2.32
C ASP A 470 19.53 -12.06 -3.09
N ARG A 471 20.34 -12.99 -3.59
CA ARG A 471 19.83 -14.22 -4.22
C ARG A 471 19.10 -15.09 -3.21
N ARG A 472 18.16 -15.88 -3.68
CA ARG A 472 17.35 -16.80 -2.83
C ARG A 472 18.22 -17.72 -1.98
N GLU A 473 19.32 -18.23 -2.55
CA GLU A 473 20.27 -19.11 -1.87
C GLU A 473 20.91 -18.37 -0.68
N THR A 474 21.38 -17.14 -0.90
CA THR A 474 21.96 -16.28 0.15
C THR A 474 20.95 -15.97 1.25
N LEU A 475 19.70 -15.63 0.89
CA LEU A 475 18.63 -15.39 1.87
C LEU A 475 18.35 -16.64 2.71
N ARG A 476 18.29 -17.82 2.10
CA ARG A 476 18.10 -19.10 2.80
C ARG A 476 19.27 -19.44 3.74
N GLU A 477 20.51 -19.17 3.32
CA GLU A 477 21.69 -19.34 4.16
C GLU A 477 21.64 -18.41 5.38
N LYS A 478 21.30 -17.15 5.19
CA LYS A 478 21.10 -16.16 6.25
C LYS A 478 19.98 -16.58 7.22
N GLN A 479 18.85 -17.08 6.71
CA GLN A 479 17.75 -17.61 7.52
C GLN A 479 18.19 -18.78 8.38
N LYS A 480 18.92 -19.74 7.81
CA LYS A 480 19.48 -20.88 8.55
C LYS A 480 20.46 -20.42 9.62
N TYR A 481 21.31 -19.44 9.30
CA TYR A 481 22.27 -18.87 10.24
C TYR A 481 21.55 -18.18 11.41
N LEU A 482 20.52 -17.36 11.14
CA LEU A 482 19.70 -16.74 12.20
C LEU A 482 19.10 -17.80 13.13
N LEU A 483 18.52 -18.85 12.57
CA LEU A 483 17.94 -19.94 13.38
C LEU A 483 18.99 -20.61 14.26
N SER A 484 20.23 -20.77 13.79
CA SER A 484 21.33 -21.34 14.58
C SER A 484 21.81 -20.44 15.72
N CYS A 485 21.53 -19.12 15.67
CA CYS A 485 21.87 -18.16 16.72
C CYS A 485 20.79 -18.06 17.81
N VAL A 486 19.59 -18.59 17.60
CA VAL A 486 18.48 -18.51 18.56
C VAL A 486 18.45 -19.77 19.43
N HIS A 487 18.79 -19.62 20.72
CA HIS A 487 18.88 -20.76 21.67
C HIS A 487 17.72 -20.79 22.67
N SER A 488 17.06 -19.65 22.91
CA SER A 488 16.02 -19.53 23.93
C SER A 488 14.67 -20.04 23.43
N ARG A 489 14.01 -20.93 24.19
CA ARG A 489 12.61 -21.34 23.91
C ARG A 489 11.60 -20.22 24.08
N LYS A 490 12.00 -19.06 24.60
CA LYS A 490 11.18 -17.84 24.74
C LYS A 490 11.17 -17.00 23.48
N ILE A 491 11.99 -17.36 22.49
CA ILE A 491 12.08 -16.64 21.21
C ILE A 491 11.51 -17.53 20.11
N LYS A 492 10.51 -17.00 19.40
CA LYS A 492 9.95 -17.59 18.19
C LYS A 492 10.44 -16.80 16.98
N VAL A 493 10.86 -17.48 15.91
CA VAL A 493 11.27 -16.86 14.65
C VAL A 493 10.26 -17.18 13.56
N ASN A 494 9.73 -16.15 12.92
CA ASN A 494 8.94 -16.23 11.69
C ASN A 494 9.69 -15.48 10.59
N TYR A 495 9.71 -16.01 9.37
CA TYR A 495 10.29 -15.32 8.21
C TYR A 495 9.44 -15.56 6.98
N HIS A 496 9.52 -14.63 6.03
CA HIS A 496 8.79 -14.71 4.77
C HIS A 496 9.51 -15.63 3.78
N ASP A 497 8.76 -16.24 2.86
CA ASP A 497 9.37 -16.99 1.76
C ASP A 497 10.18 -16.06 0.86
N SER A 498 11.37 -16.53 0.49
CA SER A 498 12.27 -15.76 -0.37
C SER A 498 11.81 -15.70 -1.83
N ALA A 499 10.97 -16.64 -2.29
CA ALA A 499 10.53 -16.68 -3.68
C ALA A 499 9.52 -15.56 -3.98
N THR A 500 8.56 -15.31 -3.08
CA THR A 500 7.62 -14.20 -3.21
C THR A 500 8.35 -12.85 -3.19
N SER A 501 9.33 -12.69 -2.28
CA SER A 501 10.11 -11.46 -2.17
C SER A 501 11.00 -11.20 -3.40
N VAL A 502 11.52 -12.26 -4.03
CA VAL A 502 12.30 -12.13 -5.28
C VAL A 502 11.41 -11.71 -6.43
N LEU A 503 10.24 -12.34 -6.60
CA LEU A 503 9.29 -11.96 -7.64
C LEU A 503 8.78 -10.52 -7.45
N GLU A 504 8.49 -10.13 -6.22
CA GLU A 504 8.15 -8.73 -5.87
C GLU A 504 9.24 -7.76 -6.34
N GLY A 505 10.52 -8.08 -6.09
CA GLY A 505 11.66 -7.27 -6.53
C GLY A 505 11.79 -7.18 -8.05
N VAL A 506 11.49 -8.26 -8.76
CA VAL A 506 11.47 -8.28 -10.24
C VAL A 506 10.42 -7.32 -10.78
N PHE A 507 9.19 -7.35 -10.26
CA PHE A 507 8.13 -6.46 -10.71
C PHE A 507 8.37 -5.01 -10.27
N ALA A 508 8.85 -4.80 -9.05
CA ALA A 508 9.15 -3.46 -8.55
C ALA A 508 10.17 -2.72 -9.43
N LYS A 509 11.11 -3.44 -10.07
CA LYS A 509 12.13 -2.89 -10.98
C LYS A 509 11.85 -3.20 -12.46
N GLY A 510 10.72 -3.84 -12.75
CA GLY A 510 10.31 -4.25 -14.09
C GLY A 510 10.04 -3.08 -15.03
N ASP A 511 10.17 -3.34 -16.32
CA ASP A 511 9.84 -2.41 -17.39
C ASP A 511 8.61 -2.90 -18.18
N ARG A 512 8.23 -2.18 -19.26
CA ARG A 512 7.02 -2.48 -20.05
C ARG A 512 6.97 -3.91 -20.61
N ARG A 513 8.12 -4.55 -20.82
CA ARG A 513 8.20 -5.92 -21.30
C ARG A 513 7.63 -6.93 -20.31
N MET A 514 7.51 -6.54 -19.01
CA MET A 514 6.88 -7.38 -17.98
C MET A 514 5.41 -7.69 -18.29
N GLY A 515 4.70 -6.80 -19.00
CA GLY A 515 3.31 -7.05 -19.38
C GLY A 515 3.11 -8.39 -20.06
N ARG A 516 4.02 -8.77 -20.99
CA ARG A 516 3.95 -10.08 -21.65
C ARG A 516 4.20 -11.25 -20.69
N VAL A 517 5.11 -11.09 -19.73
CA VAL A 517 5.39 -12.11 -18.72
C VAL A 517 4.19 -12.32 -17.82
N ILE A 518 3.59 -11.22 -17.34
CA ILE A 518 2.40 -11.25 -16.47
C ILE A 518 1.23 -11.92 -17.18
N GLU A 519 0.96 -11.55 -18.44
CA GLU A 519 -0.09 -12.16 -19.26
C GLU A 519 0.17 -13.65 -19.51
N THR A 520 1.41 -14.03 -19.84
CA THR A 520 1.80 -15.44 -20.03
C THR A 520 1.63 -16.23 -18.74
N ALA A 521 2.07 -15.70 -17.59
CA ALA A 521 1.89 -16.36 -16.31
C ALA A 521 0.40 -16.53 -15.96
N TYR A 522 -0.42 -15.51 -16.22
CA TYR A 522 -1.86 -15.59 -16.05
C TYR A 522 -2.48 -16.73 -16.88
N HIS A 523 -2.16 -16.81 -18.17
CA HIS A 523 -2.63 -17.90 -19.05
C HIS A 523 -2.11 -19.28 -18.63
N ASN A 524 -0.95 -19.34 -17.97
CA ASN A 524 -0.43 -20.55 -17.33
C ASN A 524 -1.09 -20.85 -15.97
N GLY A 525 -2.10 -20.08 -15.56
CA GLY A 525 -2.88 -20.28 -14.35
C GLY A 525 -2.32 -19.58 -13.09
N ALA A 526 -1.51 -18.52 -13.23
CA ALA A 526 -1.13 -17.68 -12.11
C ALA A 526 -2.28 -16.75 -11.73
N PHE A 527 -2.73 -16.84 -10.49
CA PHE A 527 -3.63 -15.87 -9.85
C PHE A 527 -3.57 -16.11 -8.33
N PHE A 528 -3.96 -15.14 -7.53
CA PHE A 528 -3.80 -15.15 -6.07
C PHE A 528 -2.36 -15.43 -5.61
N ASP A 529 -1.36 -14.89 -6.32
CA ASP A 529 0.05 -15.05 -5.95
C ASP A 529 0.43 -14.45 -4.59
N THR A 530 -0.45 -13.64 -3.98
CA THR A 530 -0.35 -13.17 -2.59
C THR A 530 -0.66 -14.26 -1.56
N TRP A 531 -1.28 -15.37 -1.97
CA TRP A 531 -1.68 -16.49 -1.12
C TRP A 531 -0.73 -17.67 -1.34
N GLU A 532 -0.06 -18.12 -0.27
CA GLU A 532 0.99 -19.14 -0.32
C GLU A 532 0.53 -20.44 -1.04
N GLU A 533 -0.75 -20.82 -0.89
CA GLU A 533 -1.33 -22.01 -1.48
C GLU A 533 -1.50 -21.96 -3.00
N PHE A 534 -1.50 -20.76 -3.61
CA PHE A 534 -1.64 -20.58 -5.07
C PHE A 534 -0.35 -20.14 -5.74
N PHE A 535 0.58 -19.60 -4.96
CA PHE A 535 1.86 -19.10 -5.47
C PHE A 535 2.74 -20.23 -6.04
N SER A 536 3.24 -20.06 -7.25
CA SER A 536 4.18 -20.98 -7.88
C SER A 536 5.31 -20.23 -8.56
N TYR A 537 6.50 -20.24 -7.96
CA TYR A 537 7.68 -19.58 -8.55
C TYR A 537 8.09 -20.20 -9.88
N ASP A 538 7.96 -21.54 -10.04
CA ASP A 538 8.33 -22.24 -11.27
C ASP A 538 7.45 -21.81 -12.45
N ARG A 539 6.15 -21.57 -12.24
CA ARG A 539 5.22 -21.04 -13.24
C ARG A 539 5.68 -19.68 -13.76
N TRP A 540 6.19 -18.82 -12.88
CA TRP A 540 6.76 -17.52 -13.26
C TRP A 540 8.05 -17.66 -14.05
N LEU A 541 8.96 -18.58 -13.67
CA LEU A 541 10.18 -18.85 -14.44
C LEU A 541 9.88 -19.35 -15.85
N GLU A 542 8.86 -20.22 -16.02
CA GLU A 542 8.36 -20.65 -17.31
C GLU A 542 7.84 -19.49 -18.16
N ALA A 543 7.09 -18.55 -17.56
CA ALA A 543 6.60 -17.37 -18.25
C ALA A 543 7.73 -16.43 -18.69
N PHE A 544 8.74 -16.21 -17.83
CA PHE A 544 9.95 -15.46 -18.20
C PHE A 544 10.68 -16.11 -19.37
N ALA A 545 10.91 -17.41 -19.32
CA ALA A 545 11.58 -18.16 -20.39
C ALA A 545 10.80 -18.10 -21.71
N ALA A 546 9.48 -18.25 -21.67
CA ALA A 546 8.61 -18.14 -22.84
C ALA A 546 8.67 -16.73 -23.49
N CYS A 547 8.86 -15.69 -22.70
CA CYS A 547 9.00 -14.31 -23.16
C CYS A 547 10.43 -13.92 -23.56
N GLY A 548 11.42 -14.79 -23.33
CA GLY A 548 12.83 -14.52 -23.61
C GLY A 548 13.44 -13.46 -22.69
N LEU A 549 12.93 -13.34 -21.46
CA LEU A 549 13.38 -12.40 -20.44
C LEU A 549 14.01 -13.16 -19.27
N ASP A 550 15.01 -12.52 -18.65
CA ASP A 550 15.71 -13.05 -17.49
C ASP A 550 15.30 -12.26 -16.22
N PRO A 551 14.64 -12.90 -15.22
CA PRO A 551 14.30 -12.22 -13.97
C PRO A 551 15.54 -11.71 -13.22
N ASP A 552 16.69 -12.36 -13.34
CA ASP A 552 17.94 -11.96 -12.70
C ASP A 552 18.41 -10.56 -13.17
N PHE A 553 18.10 -10.19 -14.40
CA PHE A 553 18.40 -8.86 -14.94
C PHE A 553 17.73 -7.74 -14.15
N TYR A 554 16.50 -7.94 -13.70
CA TYR A 554 15.73 -6.91 -12.97
C TYR A 554 16.13 -6.83 -11.51
N ASN A 555 16.33 -7.98 -10.87
CA ASN A 555 16.41 -8.06 -9.42
C ASN A 555 17.83 -8.12 -8.87
N TYR A 556 18.72 -8.89 -9.50
CA TYR A 556 20.08 -9.13 -8.97
C TYR A 556 21.14 -8.20 -9.56
N ARG A 557 20.73 -7.23 -10.35
CA ARG A 557 21.59 -6.19 -10.87
C ARG A 557 21.45 -4.90 -10.04
N ALA A 558 22.59 -4.34 -9.63
CA ALA A 558 22.64 -2.97 -9.12
C ALA A 558 22.40 -1.98 -10.26
N LEU A 559 21.62 -0.93 -10.03
CA LEU A 559 21.39 0.13 -11.00
C LEU A 559 22.54 1.14 -10.96
N GLY A 560 22.95 1.65 -12.12
CA GLY A 560 23.85 2.80 -12.21
C GLY A 560 23.19 4.05 -11.62
N LEU A 561 24.02 4.93 -11.02
CA LEU A 561 23.47 6.15 -10.39
C LEU A 561 22.79 7.09 -11.41
N ASP A 562 23.25 7.07 -12.66
CA ASP A 562 22.71 7.90 -13.75
C ASP A 562 21.92 7.08 -14.78
N GLU A 563 21.56 5.84 -14.45
CA GLU A 563 20.81 4.95 -15.33
C GLU A 563 19.35 5.43 -15.45
N VAL A 564 18.82 5.43 -16.69
CA VAL A 564 17.41 5.66 -16.94
C VAL A 564 16.63 4.46 -16.43
N THR A 565 15.76 4.69 -15.44
CA THR A 565 14.92 3.65 -14.84
C THR A 565 13.55 3.58 -15.52
N PRO A 566 12.84 2.46 -15.44
CA PRO A 566 11.48 2.34 -15.97
C PRO A 566 10.49 3.39 -15.45
N TRP A 567 10.75 3.96 -14.28
CA TRP A 567 9.90 4.98 -13.63
C TRP A 567 10.43 6.41 -13.75
N SER A 568 11.49 6.66 -14.53
CA SER A 568 12.14 7.99 -14.59
C SER A 568 11.27 9.11 -15.17
N HIS A 569 10.23 8.78 -15.93
CA HIS A 569 9.23 9.71 -16.46
C HIS A 569 8.10 10.03 -15.47
N LEU A 570 8.04 9.34 -14.32
CA LEU A 570 7.08 9.56 -13.24
C LEU A 570 7.77 10.34 -12.10
N ASP A 571 7.17 11.45 -11.67
CA ASP A 571 7.74 12.32 -10.63
C ASP A 571 6.92 12.24 -9.35
N VAL A 572 7.40 11.46 -8.41
CA VAL A 572 6.80 11.32 -7.07
C VAL A 572 7.13 12.47 -6.12
N GLY A 573 7.82 13.51 -6.61
CA GLY A 573 8.20 14.69 -5.83
C GLY A 573 9.51 14.57 -5.07
N VAL A 574 10.16 13.40 -5.10
CA VAL A 574 11.49 13.19 -4.51
C VAL A 574 12.54 13.25 -5.61
N THR A 575 13.54 14.13 -5.45
CA THR A 575 14.55 14.33 -6.49
C THR A 575 15.55 13.19 -6.54
N HIS A 576 15.99 12.83 -7.75
CA HIS A 576 17.06 11.87 -7.98
C HIS A 576 18.34 12.20 -7.18
N ALA A 577 18.74 13.47 -7.15
CA ALA A 577 19.90 13.93 -6.38
C ALA A 577 19.78 13.66 -4.87
N HIS A 578 18.56 13.69 -4.31
CA HIS A 578 18.34 13.30 -2.93
C HIS A 578 18.53 11.79 -2.73
N LEU A 579 18.00 10.96 -3.63
CA LEU A 579 18.14 9.51 -3.55
C LEU A 579 19.61 9.08 -3.62
N VAL A 580 20.37 9.64 -4.56
CA VAL A 580 21.81 9.38 -4.69
C VAL A 580 22.57 9.81 -3.44
N ARG A 581 22.33 11.02 -2.92
CA ARG A 581 22.98 11.51 -1.71
C ARG A 581 22.70 10.63 -0.48
N GLU A 582 21.45 10.20 -0.28
CA GLU A 582 21.10 9.33 0.82
C GLU A 582 21.64 7.90 0.64
N TYR A 583 21.74 7.41 -0.58
CA TYR A 583 22.43 6.14 -0.87
C TYR A 583 23.92 6.21 -0.51
N GLN A 584 24.61 7.28 -0.89
CA GLN A 584 26.03 7.48 -0.55
C GLN A 584 26.27 7.57 0.96
N LYS A 585 25.39 8.27 1.71
CA LYS A 585 25.42 8.29 3.18
C LYS A 585 25.19 6.90 3.78
N ALA A 586 24.30 6.11 3.19
CA ALA A 586 24.04 4.75 3.65
C ALA A 586 25.31 3.89 3.62
N LEU A 587 26.05 3.94 2.52
CA LEU A 587 27.32 3.19 2.38
C LEU A 587 28.37 3.56 3.44
N GLN A 588 28.24 4.74 4.05
CA GLN A 588 29.12 5.25 5.11
C GLN A 588 28.49 5.12 6.52
N ALA A 589 27.32 4.48 6.64
CA ALA A 589 26.53 4.41 7.86
C ALA A 589 26.24 5.80 8.50
N GLN A 590 26.18 6.86 7.68
CA GLN A 590 25.86 8.21 8.14
C GLN A 590 24.34 8.39 8.22
N THR A 591 23.85 8.91 9.33
CA THR A 591 22.43 9.18 9.53
C THR A 591 22.00 10.55 8.98
N THR A 592 20.71 10.66 8.70
CA THR A 592 20.03 11.92 8.34
C THR A 592 18.93 12.18 9.36
N GLN A 593 18.83 13.40 9.86
CA GLN A 593 17.84 13.80 10.84
C GLN A 593 16.41 13.73 10.26
N PRO A 594 15.39 13.49 11.10
CA PRO A 594 13.99 13.60 10.69
C PRO A 594 13.67 14.98 10.10
N CYS A 595 12.80 15.03 9.08
CA CYS A 595 12.56 16.26 8.33
C CYS A 595 11.81 17.36 9.13
N ASN A 596 11.17 17.03 10.25
CA ASN A 596 10.62 18.01 11.19
C ASN A 596 11.69 18.69 12.08
N ARG A 597 12.92 18.12 12.12
CA ARG A 597 14.06 18.73 12.81
C ARG A 597 14.99 19.45 11.85
N GLN A 598 15.22 18.88 10.68
CA GLN A 598 16.12 19.44 9.67
C GLN A 598 15.68 19.04 8.27
N CYS A 599 15.57 20.01 7.36
CA CYS A 599 15.24 19.75 5.96
C CYS A 599 16.36 18.95 5.28
N SER A 600 16.01 17.78 4.72
CA SER A 600 16.93 16.93 3.95
C SER A 600 17.06 17.34 2.47
N ALA A 601 16.40 18.43 2.05
CA ALA A 601 16.34 18.88 0.66
C ALA A 601 15.92 17.77 -0.33
N CYS A 602 14.86 17.03 0.01
CA CYS A 602 14.36 15.93 -0.82
C CYS A 602 13.64 16.40 -2.09
N GLY A 603 13.13 17.63 -2.12
CA GLY A 603 12.41 18.22 -3.26
C GLY A 603 10.90 18.24 -3.12
N ALA A 604 10.31 17.42 -2.23
CA ALA A 604 8.86 17.28 -2.11
C ALA A 604 8.11 18.57 -1.68
N ASN A 605 8.83 19.53 -1.12
CA ASN A 605 8.29 20.85 -0.79
C ASN A 605 7.76 21.61 -2.03
N LYS A 606 8.26 21.31 -3.24
CA LYS A 606 7.78 21.92 -4.48
C LYS A 606 6.30 21.61 -4.73
N LEU A 607 5.84 20.43 -4.34
CA LEU A 607 4.43 20.03 -4.47
C LEU A 607 3.50 20.89 -3.61
N LEU A 608 3.98 21.36 -2.44
CA LEU A 608 3.23 22.30 -1.59
C LEU A 608 3.29 23.75 -2.10
N GLY A 609 4.31 24.08 -2.88
CA GLY A 609 4.62 25.46 -3.27
C GLY A 609 5.31 26.26 -2.16
N GLY A 610 5.87 25.62 -1.12
CA GLY A 610 6.52 26.23 0.02
C GLY A 610 7.24 25.22 0.93
N PRO A 611 7.81 25.63 2.07
CA PRO A 611 8.48 24.72 3.01
C PRO A 611 7.49 23.74 3.64
N CYS A 612 7.94 22.50 3.90
CA CYS A 612 7.12 21.49 4.58
C CYS A 612 6.95 21.77 6.08
N PHE A 613 7.92 22.47 6.70
CA PHE A 613 7.93 22.80 8.13
C PHE A 613 8.43 24.22 8.34
N ASP A 614 7.90 24.89 9.37
CA ASP A 614 8.40 26.17 9.85
C ASP A 614 9.46 25.93 10.92
N TYR A 615 10.74 25.94 10.50
CA TYR A 615 11.87 25.72 11.42
C TYR A 615 12.18 26.90 12.34
N SER A 616 11.58 28.09 12.12
CA SER A 616 11.78 29.25 12.98
C SER A 616 11.17 29.05 14.38
N LYS A 617 10.20 28.14 14.50
CA LYS A 617 9.55 27.80 15.77
C LYS A 617 10.30 26.73 16.59
N ASN A 618 11.34 26.10 16.03
CA ASN A 618 12.09 25.02 16.67
C ASN A 618 13.40 25.49 17.33
N SER A 619 13.62 26.80 17.47
CA SER A 619 14.75 27.36 18.20
C SER A 619 14.38 27.61 19.67
N LEU A 620 14.10 26.55 20.42
CA LEU A 620 14.10 26.52 21.89
C LEU A 620 14.70 25.23 22.38
#